data_dbe5df115f4d75fe24295bd900ab764b
#
_entry.id   dbe5df115f4d75fe24295bd900ab764b
#
_cell.length_a   1.000
_cell.length_b   1.000
_cell.length_c   1.000
_cell.angle_alpha   90.00
_cell.angle_beta   90.00
_cell.angle_gamma   90.00
#
_symmetry.space_group_name_H-M   'P 1'
#
loop_
_entity.id
_entity.type
_entity.pdbx_description
1 polymer ?
#
loop_
_entity_poly.entity_id
_entity_poly.type
_entity_poly.pdbx_seq_one_letter_code
_entity_poly.pdbx_strand_id
1 'polypeptide(L)'
;VDYVNRGLMFSKFSIYILLVFLIIPSISITKLKDGNIAYLSSGATVMITAFTFANIIPSLRTYFKEDIAKLRKAILVGSLIPLLCYLLWDLSIMGILPREGNHGLISMLHSKHSTSEFVMQLSKALNNPFITFMTKIFTSICLATSFLASGLSLSDFLADGLRTSKRGKGGIIVYSASFLPPLTVVLFYPGAFIGALSYAGIYCAILFILLPSLMAWRGRYR
;
A
#
# COMPACT_ATOMS: atom_id res chain seq x y z
N VAL A 1 -7.35 17.38 -9.62
CA VAL A 1 -6.89 16.18 -8.87
C VAL A 1 -6.94 14.95 -9.77
N ASP A 2 -8.06 14.70 -10.49
CA ASP A 2 -8.26 13.48 -11.29
C ASP A 2 -7.21 13.30 -12.41
N TYR A 3 -6.95 14.33 -13.21
CA TYR A 3 -5.92 14.26 -14.28
C TYR A 3 -4.52 14.01 -13.73
N VAL A 4 -4.18 14.63 -12.58
CA VAL A 4 -2.88 14.43 -11.93
C VAL A 4 -2.76 12.98 -11.45
N ASN A 5 -3.81 12.46 -10.81
CA ASN A 5 -3.84 11.08 -10.33
C ASN A 5 -3.73 10.07 -11.48
N ARG A 6 -4.42 10.29 -12.60
CA ARG A 6 -4.31 9.43 -13.80
C ARG A 6 -2.89 9.46 -14.38
N GLY A 7 -2.28 10.65 -14.48
CA GLY A 7 -0.89 10.80 -14.94
C GLY A 7 0.09 10.07 -14.03
N LEU A 8 -0.03 10.23 -12.71
CA LEU A 8 0.79 9.54 -11.72
C LEU A 8 0.60 8.02 -11.78
N MET A 9 -0.63 7.53 -11.96
CA MET A 9 -0.91 6.10 -12.08
C MET A 9 -0.29 5.50 -13.35
N PHE A 10 -0.41 6.19 -14.48
CA PHE A 10 0.21 5.75 -15.72
C PHE A 10 1.74 5.71 -15.60
N SER A 11 2.35 6.77 -15.07
CA SER A 11 3.79 6.83 -14.82
C SER A 11 4.26 5.73 -13.88
N LYS A 12 3.52 5.48 -12.80
CA LYS A 12 3.80 4.42 -11.82
C LYS A 12 3.82 3.04 -12.47
N PHE A 13 2.81 2.69 -13.27
CA PHE A 13 2.76 1.40 -13.96
C PHE A 13 3.87 1.26 -15.01
N SER A 14 4.16 2.31 -15.77
CA SER A 14 5.23 2.30 -16.79
C SER A 14 6.59 2.08 -16.15
N ILE A 15 6.91 2.81 -15.07
CA ILE A 15 8.18 2.66 -14.36
C ILE A 15 8.25 1.30 -13.66
N TYR A 16 7.13 0.81 -13.10
CA TYR A 16 7.06 -0.50 -12.48
C TYR A 16 7.41 -1.62 -13.47
N ILE A 17 6.77 -1.65 -14.64
CA ILE A 17 7.03 -2.64 -15.69
C ILE A 17 8.48 -2.57 -16.14
N LEU A 18 9.01 -1.37 -16.35
CA LEU A 18 10.42 -1.16 -16.72
C LEU A 18 11.36 -1.69 -15.65
N LEU A 19 11.12 -1.37 -14.37
CA LEU A 19 11.93 -1.85 -13.25
C LEU A 19 11.92 -3.37 -13.15
N VAL A 20 10.75 -4.00 -13.16
CA VAL A 20 10.62 -5.46 -13.10
C VAL A 20 11.41 -6.10 -14.25
N PHE A 21 11.26 -5.58 -15.47
CA PHE A 21 11.98 -6.10 -16.64
C PHE A 21 13.50 -5.97 -16.50
N LEU A 22 14.00 -4.85 -15.96
CA LEU A 22 15.44 -4.63 -15.73
C LEU A 22 16.00 -5.48 -14.58
N ILE A 23 15.17 -5.86 -13.62
CA ILE A 23 15.56 -6.59 -12.41
C ILE A 23 15.54 -8.12 -12.62
N ILE A 24 14.66 -8.63 -13.48
CA ILE A 24 14.49 -10.08 -13.75
C ILE A 24 15.82 -10.80 -13.99
N PRO A 25 16.78 -10.30 -14.79
CA PRO A 25 18.04 -11.01 -15.03
C PRO A 25 18.90 -11.19 -13.79
N SER A 26 18.69 -10.40 -12.75
CA SER A 26 19.47 -10.42 -11.49
C SER A 26 18.86 -11.32 -10.43
N ILE A 27 17.75 -12.01 -10.71
CA ILE A 27 17.06 -12.88 -9.77
C ILE A 27 17.83 -14.19 -9.57
N SER A 28 18.12 -14.53 -8.32
CA SER A 28 18.73 -15.80 -7.92
C SER A 28 17.69 -16.76 -7.36
N ILE A 29 17.54 -17.92 -8.00
CA ILE A 29 16.59 -18.97 -7.58
C ILE A 29 16.96 -19.53 -6.19
N THR A 30 18.25 -19.53 -5.84
CA THR A 30 18.70 -20.00 -4.53
C THR A 30 18.18 -19.14 -3.39
N LYS A 31 18.12 -17.83 -3.57
CA LYS A 31 17.58 -16.89 -2.58
C LYS A 31 16.06 -17.04 -2.41
N LEU A 32 15.32 -17.39 -3.47
CA LEU A 32 13.87 -17.62 -3.41
C LEU A 32 13.49 -18.85 -2.56
N LYS A 33 14.38 -19.84 -2.43
CA LYS A 33 14.16 -21.04 -1.61
C LYS A 33 14.36 -20.80 -0.12
N ASP A 34 14.91 -19.66 0.28
CA ASP A 34 15.25 -19.33 1.66
C ASP A 34 14.09 -18.70 2.42
N GLY A 35 12.89 -19.28 2.27
CA GLY A 35 11.66 -18.84 2.93
C GLY A 35 11.52 -19.39 4.36
N ASN A 36 10.86 -18.63 5.26
CA ASN A 36 10.51 -19.09 6.59
C ASN A 36 9.04 -18.77 6.93
N ILE A 37 8.27 -19.81 7.21
CA ILE A 37 6.83 -19.73 7.51
C ILE A 37 6.55 -18.88 8.77
N ALA A 38 7.52 -18.73 9.69
CA ALA A 38 7.35 -17.92 10.90
C ALA A 38 6.97 -16.46 10.64
N TYR A 39 7.39 -15.91 9.49
CA TYR A 39 7.07 -14.52 9.10
C TYR A 39 5.74 -14.36 8.36
N LEU A 40 5.05 -15.46 8.06
CA LEU A 40 3.81 -15.43 7.28
C LEU A 40 2.69 -14.65 8.01
N SER A 41 2.59 -14.80 9.32
CA SER A 41 1.57 -14.10 10.12
C SER A 41 1.77 -12.58 10.12
N SER A 42 3.01 -12.11 10.21
CA SER A 42 3.34 -10.68 10.14
C SER A 42 3.09 -10.11 8.74
N GLY A 43 3.37 -10.88 7.68
CA GLY A 43 3.07 -10.50 6.31
C GLY A 43 1.57 -10.46 6.02
N ALA A 44 0.78 -11.35 6.61
CA ALA A 44 -0.66 -11.43 6.38
C ALA A 44 -1.40 -10.14 6.76
N THR A 45 -1.05 -9.49 7.86
CA THR A 45 -1.66 -8.22 8.28
C THR A 45 -1.38 -7.08 7.30
N VAL A 46 -0.16 -7.04 6.75
CA VAL A 46 0.24 -6.07 5.73
C VAL A 46 -0.49 -6.35 4.40
N MET A 47 -0.62 -7.62 4.01
CA MET A 47 -1.38 -8.01 2.82
C MET A 47 -2.85 -7.61 2.92
N ILE A 48 -3.48 -7.78 4.09
CA ILE A 48 -4.86 -7.36 4.32
C ILE A 48 -5.01 -5.85 4.08
N THR A 49 -4.09 -5.03 4.60
CA THR A 49 -4.13 -3.58 4.35
C THR A 49 -4.00 -3.21 2.88
N ALA A 50 -3.20 -3.95 2.12
CA ALA A 50 -3.00 -3.70 0.70
C ALA A 50 -4.28 -3.94 -0.14
N PHE A 51 -5.20 -4.78 0.34
CA PHE A 51 -6.45 -5.12 -0.34
C PHE A 51 -7.71 -4.48 0.29
N THR A 52 -7.57 -3.46 1.14
CA THR A 52 -8.69 -2.77 1.78
C THR A 52 -9.41 -1.74 0.88
N PHE A 53 -9.86 -2.17 -0.27
CA PHE A 53 -10.67 -1.32 -1.16
C PHE A 53 -12.18 -1.47 -0.96
N ALA A 54 -12.62 -2.22 0.05
CA ALA A 54 -14.03 -2.48 0.32
C ALA A 54 -14.86 -1.20 0.59
N ASN A 55 -14.21 -0.15 1.10
CA ASN A 55 -14.82 1.16 1.30
C ASN A 55 -15.29 1.85 0.00
N ILE A 56 -14.74 1.47 -1.16
CA ILE A 56 -15.10 2.03 -2.46
C ILE A 56 -16.27 1.28 -3.11
N ILE A 57 -16.61 0.07 -2.64
CA ILE A 57 -17.65 -0.78 -3.24
C ILE A 57 -19.02 -0.08 -3.34
N PRO A 58 -19.51 0.62 -2.31
CA PRO A 58 -20.79 1.35 -2.41
C PRO A 58 -20.79 2.41 -3.52
N SER A 59 -19.69 3.16 -3.65
CA SER A 59 -19.53 4.17 -4.70
C SER A 59 -19.48 3.55 -6.11
N LEU A 60 -18.77 2.41 -6.24
CA LEU A 60 -18.73 1.66 -7.50
C LEU A 60 -20.12 1.09 -7.88
N ARG A 61 -20.89 0.63 -6.90
CA ARG A 61 -22.25 0.13 -7.13
C ARG A 61 -23.13 1.23 -7.72
N THR A 62 -23.11 2.43 -7.15
CA THR A 62 -23.83 3.60 -7.67
C THR A 62 -23.33 3.99 -9.06
N TYR A 63 -22.00 3.98 -9.29
CA TYR A 63 -21.40 4.29 -10.58
C TYR A 63 -21.86 3.31 -11.70
N PHE A 64 -21.95 2.03 -11.40
CA PHE A 64 -22.44 1.01 -12.34
C PHE A 64 -23.97 0.88 -12.39
N LYS A 65 -24.72 1.82 -11.79
CA LYS A 65 -26.19 1.83 -11.78
C LYS A 65 -26.78 0.50 -11.31
N GLU A 66 -26.19 -0.06 -10.27
CA GLU A 66 -26.58 -1.34 -9.65
C GLU A 66 -26.37 -2.60 -10.52
N ASP A 67 -25.66 -2.50 -11.64
CA ASP A 67 -25.30 -3.66 -12.47
C ASP A 67 -24.27 -4.54 -11.72
N ILE A 68 -24.77 -5.60 -11.08
CA ILE A 68 -23.97 -6.50 -10.22
C ILE A 68 -22.92 -7.25 -11.06
N ALA A 69 -23.18 -7.57 -12.34
CA ALA A 69 -22.24 -8.28 -13.19
C ALA A 69 -21.01 -7.39 -13.49
N LYS A 70 -21.23 -6.15 -13.87
CA LYS A 70 -20.15 -5.17 -14.09
C LYS A 70 -19.38 -4.88 -12.81
N LEU A 71 -20.07 -4.73 -11.67
CA LEU A 71 -19.45 -4.52 -10.38
C LEU A 71 -18.53 -5.70 -10.01
N ARG A 72 -19.01 -6.94 -10.13
CA ARG A 72 -18.21 -8.14 -9.85
C ARG A 72 -16.98 -8.21 -10.75
N LYS A 73 -17.12 -7.95 -12.04
CA LYS A 73 -16.01 -7.93 -13.00
C LYS A 73 -14.97 -6.85 -12.64
N ALA A 74 -15.44 -5.66 -12.29
CA ALA A 74 -14.57 -4.55 -11.89
C ALA A 74 -13.78 -4.88 -10.61
N ILE A 75 -14.42 -5.49 -9.61
CA ILE A 75 -13.77 -5.92 -8.38
C ILE A 75 -12.74 -7.01 -8.66
N LEU A 76 -13.09 -8.04 -9.44
CA LEU A 76 -12.18 -9.14 -9.76
C LEU A 76 -10.94 -8.65 -10.53
N VAL A 77 -11.14 -7.89 -11.60
CA VAL A 77 -10.02 -7.36 -12.40
C VAL A 77 -9.20 -6.36 -11.60
N GLY A 78 -9.88 -5.48 -10.84
CA GLY A 78 -9.24 -4.46 -9.99
C GLY A 78 -8.44 -5.03 -8.83
N SER A 79 -8.72 -6.25 -8.37
CA SER A 79 -7.91 -6.95 -7.36
C SER A 79 -6.85 -7.85 -7.96
N LEU A 80 -7.10 -8.46 -9.11
CA LEU A 80 -6.15 -9.36 -9.76
C LEU A 80 -4.91 -8.63 -10.29
N ILE A 81 -5.09 -7.44 -10.87
CA ILE A 81 -3.96 -6.64 -11.38
C ILE A 81 -2.96 -6.28 -10.27
N PRO A 82 -3.38 -5.67 -9.12
CA PRO A 82 -2.46 -5.41 -8.01
C PRO A 82 -1.84 -6.69 -7.44
N LEU A 83 -2.60 -7.78 -7.34
CA LEU A 83 -2.07 -9.06 -6.87
C LEU A 83 -0.90 -9.53 -7.74
N LEU A 84 -1.07 -9.53 -9.05
CA LEU A 84 0.01 -9.90 -9.96
C LEU A 84 1.22 -8.97 -9.84
N CYS A 85 0.99 -7.66 -9.70
CA CYS A 85 2.06 -6.70 -9.46
C CYS A 85 2.80 -6.99 -8.15
N TYR A 86 2.11 -7.27 -7.05
CA TYR A 86 2.75 -7.60 -5.78
C TYR A 86 3.56 -8.90 -5.88
N LEU A 87 3.00 -9.96 -6.48
CA LEU A 87 3.72 -11.22 -6.64
C LEU A 87 4.99 -11.07 -7.48
N LEU A 88 4.92 -10.34 -8.59
CA LEU A 88 6.09 -10.08 -9.43
C LEU A 88 7.15 -9.24 -8.71
N TRP A 89 6.72 -8.24 -7.92
CA TRP A 89 7.60 -7.41 -7.14
C TRP A 89 8.28 -8.20 -6.03
N ASP A 90 7.52 -8.97 -5.25
CA ASP A 90 8.05 -9.78 -4.15
C ASP A 90 9.04 -10.82 -4.64
N LEU A 91 8.71 -11.54 -5.74
CA LEU A 91 9.63 -12.48 -6.38
C LEU A 91 10.93 -11.79 -6.82
N SER A 92 10.84 -10.60 -7.40
CA SER A 92 11.99 -9.83 -7.85
C SER A 92 12.88 -9.41 -6.67
N ILE A 93 12.30 -8.89 -5.61
CA ILE A 93 13.04 -8.40 -4.44
C ILE A 93 13.64 -9.55 -3.63
N MET A 94 12.86 -10.60 -3.35
CA MET A 94 13.34 -11.79 -2.63
C MET A 94 14.44 -12.54 -3.40
N GLY A 95 14.40 -12.49 -4.73
CA GLY A 95 15.44 -13.09 -5.56
C GLY A 95 16.76 -12.30 -5.60
N ILE A 96 16.76 -11.03 -5.15
CA ILE A 96 17.93 -10.15 -5.19
C ILE A 96 18.51 -9.92 -3.81
N LEU A 97 17.69 -9.54 -2.84
CA LEU A 97 18.14 -9.21 -1.50
C LEU A 97 18.26 -10.46 -0.64
N PRO A 98 19.35 -10.60 0.16
CA PRO A 98 19.45 -11.69 1.11
C PRO A 98 18.42 -11.50 2.24
N ARG A 99 17.93 -12.61 2.80
CA ARG A 99 16.99 -12.56 3.93
C ARG A 99 17.68 -12.09 5.20
N GLU A 100 18.85 -12.66 5.50
CA GLU A 100 19.60 -12.45 6.73
C GLU A 100 20.91 -11.67 6.48
N GLY A 101 21.53 -11.19 7.55
CA GLY A 101 22.76 -10.41 7.52
C GLY A 101 22.55 -8.92 7.73
N ASN A 102 23.64 -8.16 7.85
CA ASN A 102 23.61 -6.72 8.15
C ASN A 102 22.88 -5.88 7.08
N HIS A 103 22.67 -6.44 5.90
CA HIS A 103 22.02 -5.81 4.75
C HIS A 103 20.84 -6.62 4.24
N GLY A 104 20.32 -7.55 5.07
CA GLY A 104 19.21 -8.42 4.73
C GLY A 104 17.86 -7.78 4.98
N LEU A 105 16.80 -8.40 4.43
CA LEU A 105 15.42 -7.95 4.60
C LEU A 105 15.00 -7.88 6.08
N ILE A 106 15.47 -8.81 6.92
CA ILE A 106 15.14 -8.83 8.36
C ILE A 106 15.75 -7.64 9.10
N SER A 107 16.97 -7.22 8.77
CA SER A 107 17.60 -6.06 9.41
C SER A 107 16.84 -4.76 9.12
N MET A 108 16.21 -4.66 7.95
CA MET A 108 15.42 -3.50 7.56
C MET A 108 14.10 -3.36 8.34
N LEU A 109 13.54 -4.47 8.86
CA LEU A 109 12.31 -4.43 9.68
C LEU A 109 12.53 -3.64 10.98
N HIS A 110 13.76 -3.64 11.50
CA HIS A 110 14.12 -2.94 12.74
C HIS A 110 14.72 -1.55 12.50
N SER A 111 14.83 -1.13 11.24
CA SER A 111 15.39 0.16 10.86
C SER A 111 14.38 1.29 11.06
N LYS A 112 14.88 2.45 11.55
CA LYS A 112 14.08 3.68 11.67
C LYS A 112 13.66 4.25 10.31
N HIS A 113 14.38 3.94 9.25
CA HIS A 113 14.19 4.46 7.89
C HIS A 113 14.11 3.31 6.87
N SER A 114 13.26 2.32 7.15
CA SER A 114 13.14 1.08 6.38
C SER A 114 12.99 1.29 4.86
N THR A 115 12.21 2.28 4.42
CA THR A 115 12.02 2.56 2.98
C THR A 115 13.29 3.09 2.31
N SER A 116 14.02 4.01 2.96
CA SER A 116 15.27 4.55 2.42
C SER A 116 16.36 3.50 2.40
N GLU A 117 16.42 2.68 3.43
CA GLU A 117 17.39 1.58 3.53
C GLU A 117 17.12 0.52 2.47
N PHE A 118 15.85 0.17 2.24
CA PHE A 118 15.44 -0.72 1.15
C PHE A 118 15.95 -0.24 -0.22
N VAL A 119 15.70 1.02 -0.56
CA VAL A 119 16.16 1.62 -1.84
C VAL A 119 17.70 1.57 -1.93
N MET A 120 18.39 1.87 -0.83
CA MET A 120 19.85 1.85 -0.77
C MET A 120 20.41 0.41 -0.97
N GLN A 121 19.83 -0.58 -0.30
CA GLN A 121 20.29 -1.97 -0.42
C GLN A 121 19.99 -2.54 -1.81
N LEU A 122 18.83 -2.26 -2.38
CA LEU A 122 18.49 -2.64 -3.74
C LEU A 122 19.47 -2.01 -4.75
N SER A 123 19.81 -0.74 -4.56
CA SER A 123 20.80 -0.02 -5.35
C SER A 123 22.17 -0.66 -5.30
N LYS A 124 22.64 -1.03 -4.09
CA LYS A 124 23.92 -1.70 -3.90
C LYS A 124 23.94 -3.10 -4.53
N ALA A 125 22.87 -3.86 -4.36
CA ALA A 125 22.77 -5.22 -4.88
C ALA A 125 22.79 -5.28 -6.42
N LEU A 126 22.19 -4.30 -7.08
CA LEU A 126 22.09 -4.21 -8.54
C LEU A 126 23.29 -3.49 -9.18
N ASN A 127 24.00 -2.67 -8.39
CA ASN A 127 25.16 -1.88 -8.82
C ASN A 127 24.96 -1.15 -10.17
N ASN A 128 23.74 -0.65 -10.41
CA ASN A 128 23.36 0.04 -11.64
C ASN A 128 22.71 1.39 -11.32
N PRO A 129 23.35 2.52 -11.70
CA PRO A 129 22.86 3.85 -11.37
C PRO A 129 21.51 4.17 -12.02
N PHE A 130 21.24 3.62 -13.19
CA PHE A 130 19.94 3.82 -13.86
C PHE A 130 18.79 3.14 -13.10
N ILE A 131 18.98 1.89 -12.67
CA ILE A 131 17.97 1.18 -11.86
C ILE A 131 17.77 1.91 -10.53
N THR A 132 18.83 2.38 -9.90
CA THR A 132 18.77 3.19 -8.67
C THR A 132 17.92 4.45 -8.87
N PHE A 133 18.14 5.18 -9.94
CA PHE A 133 17.38 6.39 -10.27
C PHE A 133 15.89 6.07 -10.50
N MET A 134 15.60 5.05 -11.30
CA MET A 134 14.23 4.60 -11.56
C MET A 134 13.51 4.13 -10.28
N THR A 135 14.20 3.40 -9.41
CA THR A 135 13.65 2.95 -8.11
C THR A 135 13.30 4.14 -7.21
N LYS A 136 14.16 5.16 -7.15
CA LYS A 136 13.87 6.39 -6.39
C LYS A 136 12.64 7.12 -6.92
N ILE A 137 12.54 7.29 -8.24
CA ILE A 137 11.38 7.93 -8.87
C ILE A 137 10.11 7.10 -8.59
N PHE A 138 10.16 5.79 -8.79
CA PHE A 138 9.05 4.90 -8.52
C PHE A 138 8.56 5.01 -7.07
N THR A 139 9.48 4.92 -6.12
CA THR A 139 9.16 5.04 -4.68
C THR A 139 8.54 6.41 -4.36
N SER A 140 9.10 7.49 -4.92
CA SER A 140 8.57 8.84 -4.72
C SER A 140 7.15 9.00 -5.27
N ILE A 141 6.86 8.47 -6.44
CA ILE A 141 5.51 8.50 -7.04
C ILE A 141 4.55 7.64 -6.20
N CYS A 142 4.99 6.46 -5.72
CA CYS A 142 4.18 5.62 -4.86
C CYS A 142 3.82 6.31 -3.54
N LEU A 143 4.79 6.95 -2.90
CA LEU A 143 4.57 7.73 -1.67
C LEU A 143 3.62 8.91 -1.90
N ALA A 144 3.85 9.68 -2.97
CA ALA A 144 3.00 10.82 -3.31
C ALA A 144 1.54 10.40 -3.59
N THR A 145 1.34 9.35 -4.38
CA THR A 145 -0.02 8.83 -4.68
C THR A 145 -0.72 8.30 -3.43
N SER A 146 0.00 7.58 -2.56
CA SER A 146 -0.55 7.06 -1.30
C SER A 146 -0.90 8.18 -0.34
N PHE A 147 -0.02 9.19 -0.21
CA PHE A 147 -0.25 10.37 0.63
C PHE A 147 -1.49 11.15 0.18
N LEU A 148 -1.62 11.42 -1.13
CA LEU A 148 -2.78 12.11 -1.68
C LEU A 148 -4.08 11.34 -1.45
N ALA A 149 -4.08 10.03 -1.72
CA ALA A 149 -5.25 9.19 -1.54
C ALA A 149 -5.68 9.08 -0.07
N SER A 150 -4.74 8.79 0.82
CA SER A 150 -5.01 8.66 2.26
C SER A 150 -5.40 10.00 2.89
N GLY A 151 -4.71 11.08 2.53
CA GLY A 151 -5.01 12.43 3.03
C GLY A 151 -6.38 12.92 2.59
N LEU A 152 -6.77 12.64 1.33
CA LEU A 152 -8.11 12.97 0.84
C LEU A 152 -9.18 12.17 1.59
N SER A 153 -9.01 10.86 1.69
CA SER A 153 -9.95 9.96 2.37
C SER A 153 -10.12 10.35 3.85
N LEU A 154 -9.02 10.62 4.57
CA LEU A 154 -9.07 11.03 5.98
C LEU A 154 -9.75 12.39 6.15
N SER A 155 -9.45 13.36 5.27
CA SER A 155 -10.09 14.67 5.33
C SER A 155 -11.58 14.63 4.96
N ASP A 156 -12.00 13.72 4.06
CA ASP A 156 -13.43 13.47 3.79
C ASP A 156 -14.12 12.89 5.02
N PHE A 157 -13.55 11.86 5.62
CA PHE A 157 -14.05 11.23 6.82
C PHE A 157 -14.19 12.20 7.99
N LEU A 158 -13.17 13.03 8.24
CA LEU A 158 -13.22 14.02 9.32
C LEU A 158 -14.20 15.15 9.04
N ALA A 159 -14.33 15.60 7.79
CA ALA A 159 -15.32 16.61 7.42
C ALA A 159 -16.74 16.11 7.68
N ASP A 160 -17.04 14.87 7.31
CA ASP A 160 -18.34 14.24 7.55
C ASP A 160 -18.57 14.00 9.05
N GLY A 161 -17.59 13.48 9.77
CA GLY A 161 -17.68 13.21 11.20
C GLY A 161 -17.87 14.47 12.04
N LEU A 162 -17.17 15.54 11.70
CA LEU A 162 -17.28 16.85 12.37
C LEU A 162 -18.43 17.69 11.82
N ARG A 163 -19.15 17.23 10.81
CA ARG A 163 -20.20 17.95 10.08
C ARG A 163 -19.75 19.35 9.65
N THR A 164 -18.53 19.46 9.17
CA THR A 164 -17.86 20.73 8.88
C THR A 164 -17.50 20.81 7.40
N SER A 165 -17.70 21.98 6.79
CA SER A 165 -17.31 22.20 5.40
C SER A 165 -15.78 22.25 5.24
N LYS A 166 -15.28 21.69 4.14
CA LYS A 166 -13.86 21.79 3.75
C LYS A 166 -13.45 23.17 3.23
N ARG A 167 -14.32 24.19 3.32
CA ARG A 167 -14.06 25.56 2.86
C ARG A 167 -13.96 26.52 4.03
N GLY A 168 -13.16 27.57 3.88
CA GLY A 168 -12.95 28.62 4.90
C GLY A 168 -12.37 28.08 6.19
N LYS A 169 -12.84 28.57 7.34
CA LYS A 169 -12.35 28.17 8.67
C LYS A 169 -12.54 26.69 8.97
N GLY A 170 -13.62 26.09 8.50
CA GLY A 170 -13.87 24.64 8.63
C GLY A 170 -12.82 23.80 7.93
N GLY A 171 -12.37 24.22 6.75
CA GLY A 171 -11.32 23.56 6.03
C GLY A 171 -9.99 23.54 6.81
N ILE A 172 -9.63 24.64 7.46
CA ILE A 172 -8.43 24.71 8.30
C ILE A 172 -8.48 23.67 9.43
N ILE A 173 -9.63 23.56 10.11
CA ILE A 173 -9.82 22.57 11.19
C ILE A 173 -9.68 21.16 10.66
N VAL A 174 -10.36 20.83 9.57
CA VAL A 174 -10.34 19.49 8.96
C VAL A 174 -8.91 19.11 8.53
N TYR A 175 -8.23 19.98 7.79
CA TYR A 175 -6.86 19.69 7.33
C TYR A 175 -5.85 19.64 8.47
N SER A 176 -5.96 20.53 9.48
CA SER A 176 -5.11 20.46 10.65
C SER A 176 -5.32 19.15 11.42
N ALA A 177 -6.56 18.74 11.64
CA ALA A 177 -6.87 17.47 12.29
C ALA A 177 -6.43 16.25 11.46
N SER A 178 -6.41 16.36 10.13
CA SER A 178 -5.96 15.28 9.24
C SER A 178 -4.44 15.12 9.23
N PHE A 179 -3.69 16.22 9.25
CA PHE A 179 -2.24 16.17 8.95
C PHE A 179 -1.34 16.42 10.17
N LEU A 180 -1.78 17.15 11.20
CA LEU A 180 -0.94 17.40 12.39
C LEU A 180 -0.66 16.12 13.19
N PRO A 181 -1.63 15.23 13.51
CA PRO A 181 -1.33 14.02 14.26
C PRO A 181 -0.33 13.09 13.57
N PRO A 182 -0.51 12.75 12.26
CA PRO A 182 0.51 11.96 11.55
C PRO A 182 1.88 12.65 11.51
N LEU A 183 1.92 13.98 11.33
CA LEU A 183 3.16 14.74 11.30
C LEU A 183 3.90 14.66 12.66
N THR A 184 3.18 14.80 13.77
CA THR A 184 3.78 14.67 15.11
C THR A 184 4.33 13.26 15.32
N VAL A 185 3.60 12.21 14.91
CA VAL A 185 4.10 10.83 15.02
C VAL A 185 5.38 10.65 14.20
N VAL A 186 5.44 11.14 12.98
CA VAL A 186 6.64 11.01 12.11
C VAL A 186 7.84 11.75 12.68
N LEU A 187 7.63 12.94 13.29
CA LEU A 187 8.72 13.73 13.87
C LEU A 187 9.29 13.13 15.16
N PHE A 188 8.44 12.58 16.03
CA PHE A 188 8.87 12.05 17.31
C PHE A 188 9.15 10.54 17.30
N TYR A 189 8.51 9.78 16.42
CA TYR A 189 8.61 8.32 16.32
C TYR A 189 8.77 7.83 14.88
N PRO A 190 9.89 8.13 14.19
CA PRO A 190 10.10 7.80 12.79
C PRO A 190 10.05 6.28 12.50
N GLY A 191 10.33 5.44 13.49
CA GLY A 191 10.25 3.97 13.39
C GLY A 191 8.85 3.37 13.55
N ALA A 192 7.82 4.17 13.81
CA ALA A 192 6.46 3.67 14.07
C ALA A 192 5.75 3.13 12.83
N PHE A 193 6.27 3.34 11.62
CA PHE A 193 5.58 3.03 10.36
C PHE A 193 5.14 1.56 10.26
N ILE A 194 6.05 0.61 10.49
CA ILE A 194 5.76 -0.83 10.36
C ILE A 194 4.76 -1.28 11.43
N GLY A 195 4.93 -0.79 12.68
CA GLY A 195 4.00 -1.04 13.77
C GLY A 195 2.60 -0.50 13.47
N ALA A 196 2.51 0.76 13.03
CA ALA A 196 1.24 1.38 12.65
C ALA A 196 0.53 0.62 11.52
N LEU A 197 1.28 0.16 10.53
CA LEU A 197 0.75 -0.63 9.41
C LEU A 197 0.21 -1.99 9.88
N SER A 198 0.89 -2.66 10.82
CA SER A 198 0.44 -3.91 11.41
C SER A 198 -0.85 -3.74 12.21
N TYR A 199 -0.95 -2.69 13.04
CA TYR A 199 -2.18 -2.36 13.74
C TYR A 199 -3.33 -2.04 12.79
N ALA A 200 -3.07 -1.22 11.76
CA ALA A 200 -4.06 -0.93 10.73
C ALA A 200 -4.58 -2.20 10.07
N GLY A 201 -3.70 -3.19 9.79
CA GLY A 201 -4.07 -4.47 9.22
C GLY A 201 -5.05 -5.26 10.08
N ILE A 202 -4.87 -5.27 11.41
CA ILE A 202 -5.79 -5.91 12.34
C ILE A 202 -7.19 -5.28 12.27
N TYR A 203 -7.26 -3.94 12.36
CA TYR A 203 -8.54 -3.23 12.25
C TYR A 203 -9.21 -3.43 10.89
N CYS A 204 -8.42 -3.42 9.81
CA CYS A 204 -8.93 -3.71 8.47
C CYS A 204 -9.47 -5.13 8.35
N ALA A 205 -8.83 -6.13 8.96
CA ALA A 205 -9.33 -7.51 8.99
C ALA A 205 -10.69 -7.60 9.71
N ILE A 206 -10.83 -6.91 10.84
CA ILE A 206 -12.08 -6.89 11.59
C ILE A 206 -13.20 -6.20 10.79
N LEU A 207 -12.93 -5.01 10.26
CA LEU A 207 -13.94 -4.18 9.61
C LEU A 207 -14.33 -4.66 8.20
N PHE A 208 -13.37 -5.17 7.41
CA PHE A 208 -13.61 -5.48 6.00
C PHE A 208 -13.69 -6.98 5.69
N ILE A 209 -13.30 -7.84 6.61
CA ILE A 209 -13.39 -9.29 6.44
C ILE A 209 -14.40 -9.88 7.44
N LEU A 210 -14.16 -9.69 8.73
CA LEU A 210 -14.97 -10.34 9.78
C LEU A 210 -16.39 -9.77 9.80
N LEU A 211 -16.55 -8.45 9.88
CA LEU A 211 -17.86 -7.81 10.03
C LEU A 211 -18.79 -8.08 8.84
N PRO A 212 -18.39 -7.90 7.57
CA PRO A 212 -19.25 -8.22 6.43
C PRO A 212 -19.62 -9.71 6.35
N SER A 213 -18.68 -10.60 6.71
CA SER A 213 -18.94 -12.04 6.74
C SER A 213 -20.00 -12.42 7.79
N LEU A 214 -19.94 -11.82 8.98
CA LEU A 214 -20.94 -12.00 10.03
C LEU A 214 -22.31 -11.41 9.64
N MET A 215 -22.32 -10.25 8.98
CA MET A 215 -23.53 -9.63 8.48
C MET A 215 -24.20 -10.50 7.40
N ALA A 216 -23.41 -11.04 6.47
CA ALA A 216 -23.91 -11.93 5.43
C ALA A 216 -24.45 -13.24 6.01
N TRP A 217 -23.77 -13.80 7.01
CA TRP A 217 -24.24 -14.98 7.72
C TRP A 217 -25.58 -14.70 8.37
N ARG A 218 -25.66 -13.67 9.22
CA ARG A 218 -26.89 -13.34 9.95
C ARG A 218 -28.07 -13.00 9.03
N GLY A 219 -27.80 -12.35 7.87
CA GLY A 219 -28.83 -12.04 6.88
C GLY A 219 -29.33 -13.27 6.10
N ARG A 220 -28.54 -14.36 6.05
CA ARG A 220 -28.87 -15.58 5.31
C ARG A 220 -29.67 -16.58 6.15
N TYR A 221 -29.49 -16.57 7.49
CA TYR A 221 -30.07 -17.54 8.41
C TYR A 221 -31.13 -16.94 9.35
N ARG A 222 -31.61 -15.74 9.04
CA ARG A 222 -32.81 -15.13 9.63
C ARG A 222 -33.93 -15.09 8.61
#